data_c1f87aa3c9f5e2059b13cf1d29573a7b
#
_entry.id   c1f87aa3c9f5e2059b13cf1d29573a7b
#
_cell.length_a   1.000
_cell.length_b   1.000
_cell.length_c   1.000
_cell.angle_alpha   90.00
_cell.angle_beta   90.00
_cell.angle_gamma   90.00
#
_symmetry.space_group_name_H-M   'P 1'
#
loop_
_entity.id
_entity.type
_entity.pdbx_description
1 polymer ?
#
loop_
_entity_poly.entity_id
_entity_poly.type
_entity_poly.pdbx_seq_one_letter_code
_entity_poly.pdbx_strand_id
1 'polypeptide(L)'
;MGFPRFFCYASIILSISAYLFPIMVNSIGINYGQIANNLPSPEDVVPLVKSIGATKVKLYDADPGVLSAFANTGVEFIVGLGNEYLDRMQDPAKAEAWVKQNVQAHLPATKITCIFVGNEVLTFNDTTLSDNLLPAMQSVHTALVNLGLDKQVTVTTAHSLAILETSYPPSAGAFREDLIDCLSETLSFHQKTGSPFLINAYPYFAYKGNPKQVSLDFVLFQPNQGVIDQATNLHYDNMLYAQIDAVYSALASLGYKKLAVHISETGWPSKGDEDEAGATPDNAKKYNGNLIKLMSKKTGTPLRPNSDLNIYVFALFNENMKPGPTSERNYGLFKPDGTPVYPLGISTNDVVGSNTTAGGSIGNAVTQPSSPTSSSTGYLSISSATERYQFIGHVLLPASFLLIKTLV
;
A
#
# COMPACT_ATOMS: atom_id res chain seq x y z
N MET A 1 60.74 -5.12 46.63
CA MET A 1 59.48 -5.90 46.60
C MET A 1 58.48 -5.12 45.80
N GLY A 2 58.24 -5.52 44.56
CA GLY A 2 57.35 -4.81 43.64
C GLY A 2 55.96 -5.40 43.70
N PHE A 3 54.97 -4.57 43.69
CA PHE A 3 53.58 -4.95 43.40
C PHE A 3 53.26 -4.64 41.97
N PRO A 4 52.60 -5.56 41.21
CA PRO A 4 52.32 -5.34 39.81
C PRO A 4 51.08 -4.46 39.57
N ARG A 5 51.26 -3.58 38.60
CA ARG A 5 50.17 -2.77 38.01
C ARG A 5 49.31 -3.64 37.09
N PHE A 6 48.22 -4.18 37.61
CA PHE A 6 47.17 -4.81 36.83
C PHE A 6 45.80 -4.27 37.24
N PHE A 7 45.47 -3.02 36.86
CA PHE A 7 44.11 -2.53 36.92
C PHE A 7 44.00 -1.29 36.00
N CYS A 8 43.87 -1.48 34.70
CA CYS A 8 43.44 -0.38 33.80
C CYS A 8 42.94 -0.82 32.40
N TYR A 9 42.59 -2.07 32.16
CA TYR A 9 42.07 -2.48 30.85
C TYR A 9 40.65 -3.03 30.86
N ALA A 10 39.99 -3.12 32.01
CA ALA A 10 38.60 -3.63 32.11
C ALA A 10 37.53 -2.57 31.91
N SER A 11 37.88 -1.26 31.96
CA SER A 11 36.86 -0.16 31.90
C SER A 11 36.61 0.41 30.53
N ILE A 12 37.39 0.04 29.51
CA ILE A 12 37.24 0.59 28.15
C ILE A 12 36.37 -0.29 27.24
N ILE A 13 36.19 -1.58 27.59
CA ILE A 13 35.40 -2.49 26.77
C ILE A 13 33.88 -2.41 27.06
N LEU A 14 33.48 -1.85 28.21
CA LEU A 14 32.04 -1.69 28.56
C LEU A 14 31.38 -0.44 27.95
N SER A 15 32.13 0.49 27.36
CA SER A 15 31.58 1.75 26.83
C SER A 15 31.23 1.73 25.35
N ILE A 16 31.53 0.66 24.61
CA ILE A 16 31.26 0.58 23.16
C ILE A 16 30.01 -0.25 22.84
N SER A 17 29.46 -1.00 23.80
CA SER A 17 28.25 -1.80 23.58
C SER A 17 26.93 -1.03 23.71
N ALA A 18 26.96 0.27 24.00
CA ALA A 18 25.77 1.07 24.29
C ALA A 18 25.19 1.85 23.09
N TYR A 19 25.78 1.74 21.90
CA TYR A 19 25.36 2.58 20.75
C TYR A 19 24.97 1.79 19.49
N LEU A 20 24.60 0.52 19.61
CA LEU A 20 23.96 -0.23 18.53
C LEU A 20 22.51 -0.59 18.93
N PHE A 21 21.72 0.39 19.37
CA PHE A 21 20.30 0.26 19.16
C PHE A 21 20.05 0.57 17.68
N PRO A 22 19.58 -0.38 16.88
CA PRO A 22 19.12 -0.03 15.55
C PRO A 22 18.03 1.01 15.75
N ILE A 23 18.23 2.21 15.19
CA ILE A 23 17.15 3.19 15.05
C ILE A 23 16.05 2.42 14.32
N MET A 24 14.96 2.15 15.04
CA MET A 24 13.82 1.44 14.49
C MET A 24 13.15 2.37 13.48
N VAL A 25 13.64 2.34 12.23
CA VAL A 25 13.04 3.09 11.13
C VAL A 25 11.66 2.48 10.92
N ASN A 26 10.61 3.27 11.14
CA ASN A 26 9.26 2.89 10.78
C ASN A 26 9.23 2.70 9.27
N SER A 27 8.94 1.48 8.83
CA SER A 27 8.88 1.17 7.41
C SER A 27 7.50 1.55 6.87
N ILE A 28 7.34 2.83 6.48
CA ILE A 28 6.13 3.33 5.86
C ILE A 28 6.26 3.18 4.35
N GLY A 29 5.29 2.54 3.72
CA GLY A 29 5.11 2.55 2.28
C GLY A 29 4.21 3.71 1.85
N ILE A 30 4.48 4.29 0.69
CA ILE A 30 3.67 5.36 0.08
C ILE A 30 3.43 5.07 -1.40
N ASN A 31 2.20 5.29 -1.87
CA ASN A 31 1.88 5.24 -3.28
C ASN A 31 2.21 6.58 -3.92
N TYR A 32 2.99 6.55 -4.99
CA TYR A 32 3.32 7.71 -5.79
C TYR A 32 2.67 7.58 -7.16
N GLY A 33 1.41 8.06 -7.26
CA GLY A 33 0.68 8.19 -8.51
C GLY A 33 1.11 9.44 -9.27
N GLN A 34 0.99 9.40 -10.61
CA GLN A 34 1.45 10.44 -11.51
C GLN A 34 0.37 10.87 -12.53
N ILE A 35 -0.92 10.62 -12.24
CA ILE A 35 -2.03 11.05 -13.11
C ILE A 35 -2.33 12.54 -12.84
N ALA A 36 -1.37 13.37 -13.15
CA ALA A 36 -1.42 14.82 -12.96
C ALA A 36 -0.49 15.53 -13.93
N ASN A 37 -0.72 16.82 -14.16
CA ASN A 37 0.12 17.67 -15.01
C ASN A 37 0.82 18.80 -14.25
N ASN A 38 0.79 18.75 -12.94
CA ASN A 38 1.29 19.82 -12.07
C ASN A 38 2.12 19.30 -10.88
N LEU A 39 2.61 18.06 -10.95
CA LEU A 39 3.47 17.48 -9.92
C LEU A 39 4.86 18.12 -9.93
N PRO A 40 5.56 18.12 -8.79
CA PRO A 40 6.95 18.56 -8.74
C PRO A 40 7.87 17.60 -9.52
N SER A 41 9.09 18.03 -9.81
CA SER A 41 10.09 17.15 -10.43
C SER A 41 10.39 15.95 -9.52
N PRO A 42 10.79 14.79 -10.06
CA PRO A 42 11.13 13.63 -9.24
C PRO A 42 12.20 13.91 -8.18
N GLU A 43 13.13 14.80 -8.45
CA GLU A 43 14.18 15.22 -7.51
C GLU A 43 13.58 15.97 -6.30
N ASP A 44 12.57 16.81 -6.52
CA ASP A 44 11.87 17.55 -5.48
C ASP A 44 10.95 16.64 -4.64
N VAL A 45 10.58 15.46 -5.16
CA VAL A 45 9.79 14.46 -4.43
C VAL A 45 10.62 13.71 -3.39
N VAL A 46 11.91 13.49 -3.64
CA VAL A 46 12.80 12.76 -2.71
C VAL A 46 12.75 13.32 -1.28
N PRO A 47 12.91 14.64 -1.04
CA PRO A 47 12.81 15.18 0.32
C PRO A 47 11.41 15.04 0.92
N LEU A 48 10.34 15.08 0.13
CA LEU A 48 8.96 14.89 0.64
C LEU A 48 8.75 13.46 1.15
N VAL A 49 9.17 12.45 0.39
CA VAL A 49 9.12 11.05 0.82
C VAL A 49 9.91 10.83 2.11
N LYS A 50 11.11 11.43 2.20
CA LYS A 50 11.92 11.36 3.42
C LYS A 50 11.28 12.09 4.61
N SER A 51 10.60 13.21 4.37
CA SER A 51 9.99 14.04 5.42
C SER A 51 8.87 13.31 6.17
N ILE A 52 8.20 12.35 5.53
CA ILE A 52 7.17 11.51 6.15
C ILE A 52 7.73 10.20 6.70
N GLY A 53 9.04 10.00 6.66
CA GLY A 53 9.69 8.77 7.11
C GLY A 53 9.38 7.55 6.22
N ALA A 54 8.93 7.76 4.98
CA ALA A 54 8.65 6.66 4.08
C ALA A 54 9.96 6.05 3.58
N THR A 55 10.02 4.72 3.64
CA THR A 55 11.18 3.92 3.20
C THR A 55 10.84 3.04 2.00
N LYS A 56 9.57 3.02 1.60
CA LYS A 56 9.06 2.23 0.48
C LYS A 56 8.14 3.09 -0.38
N VAL A 57 8.26 2.94 -1.69
CA VAL A 57 7.41 3.62 -2.68
C VAL A 57 6.82 2.58 -3.62
N LYS A 58 5.51 2.69 -3.89
CA LYS A 58 4.86 1.96 -4.97
C LYS A 58 4.56 2.93 -6.11
N LEU A 59 5.11 2.68 -7.29
CA LEU A 59 4.78 3.34 -8.55
C LEU A 59 3.77 2.50 -9.32
N TYR A 60 2.95 3.14 -10.15
CA TYR A 60 2.00 2.45 -11.04
C TYR A 60 2.59 2.10 -12.41
N ASP A 61 3.79 2.58 -12.64
CA ASP A 61 4.63 2.33 -13.80
C ASP A 61 6.08 2.07 -13.36
N ALA A 62 7.02 2.19 -14.28
CA ALA A 62 8.45 2.16 -13.99
C ALA A 62 9.11 3.43 -14.55
N ASP A 63 8.61 4.61 -14.16
CA ASP A 63 9.11 5.90 -14.64
C ASP A 63 10.62 6.04 -14.42
N PRO A 64 11.42 6.16 -15.48
CA PRO A 64 12.87 6.19 -15.37
C PRO A 64 13.39 7.47 -14.69
N GLY A 65 12.64 8.57 -14.76
CA GLY A 65 12.98 9.82 -14.09
C GLY A 65 12.87 9.66 -12.58
N VAL A 66 11.76 9.09 -12.10
CA VAL A 66 11.57 8.79 -10.69
C VAL A 66 12.61 7.81 -10.19
N LEU A 67 12.80 6.68 -10.90
CA LEU A 67 13.77 5.67 -10.48
C LEU A 67 15.20 6.24 -10.43
N SER A 68 15.57 7.11 -11.34
CA SER A 68 16.87 7.77 -11.36
C SER A 68 17.03 8.78 -10.22
N ALA A 69 16.01 9.60 -9.93
CA ALA A 69 16.04 10.59 -8.86
C ALA A 69 16.20 9.93 -7.46
N PHE A 70 15.67 8.73 -7.29
CA PHE A 70 15.78 7.98 -6.04
C PHE A 70 17.00 7.04 -5.97
N ALA A 71 17.91 7.10 -6.94
CA ALA A 71 19.15 6.31 -6.91
C ALA A 71 19.96 6.61 -5.64
N ASN A 72 20.47 5.55 -5.00
CA ASN A 72 21.28 5.59 -3.79
C ASN A 72 20.61 6.25 -2.56
N THR A 73 19.30 6.42 -2.57
CA THR A 73 18.53 6.94 -1.42
C THR A 73 18.24 5.89 -0.36
N GLY A 74 18.33 4.60 -0.70
CA GLY A 74 17.94 3.48 0.15
C GLY A 74 16.43 3.21 0.19
N VAL A 75 15.61 4.01 -0.49
CA VAL A 75 14.17 3.79 -0.62
C VAL A 75 13.90 2.57 -1.51
N GLU A 76 13.03 1.68 -1.04
CA GLU A 76 12.63 0.48 -1.77
C GLU A 76 11.46 0.78 -2.72
N PHE A 77 11.50 0.20 -3.92
CA PHE A 77 10.47 0.40 -4.93
C PHE A 77 9.73 -0.89 -5.26
N ILE A 78 8.40 -0.79 -5.32
CA ILE A 78 7.53 -1.66 -6.10
C ILE A 78 7.17 -0.90 -7.37
N VAL A 79 7.48 -1.48 -8.54
CA VAL A 79 7.19 -0.87 -9.85
C VAL A 79 6.03 -1.57 -10.52
N GLY A 80 5.23 -0.82 -11.27
CA GLY A 80 4.04 -1.32 -11.96
C GLY A 80 4.30 -1.66 -13.42
N LEU A 81 3.58 -2.68 -13.89
CA LEU A 81 3.37 -2.97 -15.28
C LEU A 81 1.86 -2.87 -15.52
N GLY A 82 1.43 -1.85 -16.26
CA GLY A 82 0.03 -1.49 -16.42
C GLY A 82 -0.82 -2.55 -17.11
N ASN A 83 -2.14 -2.50 -16.90
CA ASN A 83 -3.10 -3.46 -17.45
C ASN A 83 -3.04 -3.55 -18.98
N GLU A 84 -2.75 -2.43 -19.64
CA GLU A 84 -2.66 -2.31 -21.10
C GLU A 84 -1.48 -3.09 -21.70
N TYR A 85 -0.54 -3.53 -20.88
CA TYR A 85 0.62 -4.33 -21.35
C TYR A 85 0.45 -5.83 -21.16
N LEU A 86 -0.59 -6.32 -20.49
CA LEU A 86 -0.74 -7.73 -20.12
C LEU A 86 -0.70 -8.65 -21.34
N ASP A 87 -1.46 -8.33 -22.39
CA ASP A 87 -1.45 -9.10 -23.64
C ASP A 87 -0.04 -9.18 -24.25
N ARG A 88 0.65 -8.05 -24.30
CA ARG A 88 2.01 -7.95 -24.85
C ARG A 88 3.04 -8.72 -24.04
N MET A 89 2.89 -8.76 -22.71
CA MET A 89 3.84 -9.38 -21.79
C MET A 89 3.74 -10.90 -21.71
N GLN A 90 2.77 -11.52 -22.37
CA GLN A 90 2.76 -12.98 -22.55
C GLN A 90 3.94 -13.47 -23.42
N ASP A 91 4.47 -12.61 -24.27
CA ASP A 91 5.66 -12.89 -25.09
C ASP A 91 6.94 -12.79 -24.23
N PRO A 92 7.67 -13.90 -24.02
CA PRO A 92 8.86 -13.90 -23.15
C PRO A 92 9.96 -12.93 -23.60
N ALA A 93 10.12 -12.71 -24.93
CA ALA A 93 11.14 -11.79 -25.43
C ALA A 93 10.78 -10.33 -25.10
N LYS A 94 9.51 -9.98 -25.18
CA LYS A 94 9.02 -8.64 -24.82
C LYS A 94 9.08 -8.43 -23.31
N ALA A 95 8.73 -9.44 -22.51
CA ALA A 95 8.87 -9.39 -21.06
C ALA A 95 10.33 -9.20 -20.63
N GLU A 96 11.27 -9.94 -21.24
CA GLU A 96 12.69 -9.80 -20.95
C GLU A 96 13.23 -8.41 -21.36
N ALA A 97 12.82 -7.89 -22.52
CA ALA A 97 13.19 -6.54 -22.94
C ALA A 97 12.67 -5.48 -21.96
N TRP A 98 11.43 -5.62 -21.50
CA TRP A 98 10.83 -4.71 -20.51
C TRP A 98 11.58 -4.75 -19.19
N VAL A 99 11.89 -5.94 -18.65
CA VAL A 99 12.65 -6.10 -17.39
C VAL A 99 14.05 -5.50 -17.50
N LYS A 100 14.75 -5.71 -18.63
CA LYS A 100 16.06 -5.10 -18.89
C LYS A 100 16.00 -3.58 -18.84
N GLN A 101 15.03 -3.02 -19.53
CA GLN A 101 14.91 -1.56 -19.70
C GLN A 101 14.44 -0.87 -18.41
N ASN A 102 13.46 -1.45 -17.71
CA ASN A 102 12.72 -0.76 -16.65
C ASN A 102 13.13 -1.18 -15.23
N VAL A 103 13.84 -2.30 -15.10
CA VAL A 103 14.28 -2.81 -13.80
C VAL A 103 15.80 -2.94 -13.74
N GLN A 104 16.38 -3.79 -14.61
CA GLN A 104 17.82 -4.08 -14.58
C GLN A 104 18.67 -2.81 -14.77
N ALA A 105 18.25 -1.89 -15.64
CA ALA A 105 18.96 -0.64 -15.93
C ALA A 105 19.10 0.28 -14.71
N HIS A 106 18.24 0.15 -13.72
CA HIS A 106 18.24 0.97 -12.49
C HIS A 106 18.90 0.29 -11.30
N LEU A 107 19.13 -1.02 -11.37
CA LEU A 107 19.79 -1.77 -10.31
C LEU A 107 21.33 -1.65 -10.40
N PRO A 108 22.04 -1.65 -9.28
CA PRO A 108 21.58 -1.67 -7.89
C PRO A 108 21.33 -0.26 -7.30
N ALA A 109 21.49 0.81 -8.11
CA ALA A 109 21.43 2.19 -7.63
C ALA A 109 20.05 2.53 -7.02
N THR A 110 18.98 2.05 -7.63
CA THR A 110 17.62 2.12 -7.09
C THR A 110 17.19 0.74 -6.62
N LYS A 111 16.73 0.64 -5.37
CA LYS A 111 16.37 -0.63 -4.76
C LYS A 111 14.97 -1.06 -5.20
N ILE A 112 14.86 -1.74 -6.36
CA ILE A 112 13.62 -2.33 -6.83
C ILE A 112 13.49 -3.73 -6.25
N THR A 113 12.40 -4.02 -5.53
CA THR A 113 12.18 -5.28 -4.82
C THR A 113 11.02 -6.10 -5.38
N CYS A 114 10.13 -5.47 -6.14
CA CYS A 114 8.96 -6.14 -6.65
C CYS A 114 8.45 -5.48 -7.94
N ILE A 115 7.93 -6.29 -8.84
CA ILE A 115 7.15 -5.87 -10.01
C ILE A 115 5.72 -6.35 -9.77
N PHE A 116 4.73 -5.43 -9.75
CA PHE A 116 3.35 -5.85 -9.82
C PHE A 116 2.85 -5.73 -11.26
N VAL A 117 2.29 -6.84 -11.74
CA VAL A 117 1.79 -7.02 -13.11
C VAL A 117 0.28 -6.88 -13.07
N GLY A 118 -0.24 -5.80 -13.62
CA GLY A 118 -1.64 -5.44 -13.53
C GLY A 118 -2.07 -4.94 -12.15
N ASN A 119 -3.05 -4.06 -12.14
CA ASN A 119 -3.67 -3.51 -10.94
C ASN A 119 -5.18 -3.74 -11.00
N GLU A 120 -5.73 -4.43 -10.00
CA GLU A 120 -7.17 -4.70 -9.84
C GLU A 120 -7.84 -5.38 -11.05
N VAL A 121 -7.07 -6.15 -11.81
CA VAL A 121 -7.50 -6.79 -13.06
C VAL A 121 -8.79 -7.60 -12.87
N LEU A 122 -8.90 -8.35 -11.78
CA LEU A 122 -10.06 -9.21 -11.49
C LEU A 122 -11.30 -8.45 -10.97
N THR A 123 -11.21 -7.12 -10.86
CA THR A 123 -12.35 -6.28 -10.53
C THR A 123 -13.21 -5.98 -11.76
N PHE A 124 -12.61 -6.03 -12.94
CA PHE A 124 -13.29 -5.76 -14.22
C PHE A 124 -13.96 -7.03 -14.76
N ASN A 125 -15.06 -6.85 -15.49
CA ASN A 125 -15.71 -7.95 -16.22
C ASN A 125 -15.02 -8.22 -17.58
N ASP A 126 -13.75 -7.88 -17.72
CA ASP A 126 -12.96 -8.11 -18.93
C ASP A 126 -12.19 -9.43 -18.78
N THR A 127 -12.76 -10.49 -19.35
CA THR A 127 -12.15 -11.82 -19.33
C THR A 127 -10.82 -11.85 -20.06
N THR A 128 -10.61 -11.03 -21.09
CA THR A 128 -9.34 -10.95 -21.80
C THR A 128 -8.23 -10.45 -20.91
N LEU A 129 -8.50 -9.46 -20.06
CA LEU A 129 -7.53 -8.98 -19.08
C LEU A 129 -7.19 -10.04 -18.04
N SER A 130 -8.20 -10.75 -17.51
CA SER A 130 -7.98 -11.80 -16.51
C SER A 130 -7.20 -12.99 -17.09
N ASP A 131 -7.51 -13.40 -18.32
CA ASP A 131 -6.83 -14.52 -19.00
C ASP A 131 -5.35 -14.22 -19.30
N ASN A 132 -5.02 -12.95 -19.55
CA ASN A 132 -3.66 -12.51 -19.83
C ASN A 132 -2.81 -12.31 -18.57
N LEU A 133 -3.40 -12.20 -17.38
CA LEU A 133 -2.71 -11.83 -16.15
C LEU A 133 -1.62 -12.84 -15.78
N LEU A 134 -1.99 -14.10 -15.56
CA LEU A 134 -1.03 -15.12 -15.14
C LEU A 134 0.05 -15.41 -16.18
N PRO A 135 -0.25 -15.53 -17.49
CA PRO A 135 0.78 -15.67 -18.51
C PRO A 135 1.78 -14.52 -18.52
N ALA A 136 1.32 -13.27 -18.34
CA ALA A 136 2.19 -12.11 -18.23
C ALA A 136 3.09 -12.17 -16.98
N MET A 137 2.53 -12.52 -15.81
CA MET A 137 3.30 -12.72 -14.57
C MET A 137 4.39 -13.79 -14.74
N GLN A 138 4.05 -14.91 -15.37
CA GLN A 138 4.99 -16.01 -15.60
C GLN A 138 6.13 -15.61 -16.54
N SER A 139 5.84 -14.87 -17.60
CA SER A 139 6.85 -14.38 -18.55
C SER A 139 7.78 -13.35 -17.91
N VAL A 140 7.23 -12.41 -17.11
CA VAL A 140 8.05 -11.45 -16.36
C VAL A 140 8.93 -12.14 -15.32
N HIS A 141 8.40 -13.15 -14.62
CA HIS A 141 9.20 -13.93 -13.68
C HIS A 141 10.30 -14.73 -14.38
N THR A 142 10.00 -15.35 -15.52
CA THR A 142 10.98 -16.06 -16.34
C THR A 142 12.11 -15.13 -16.80
N ALA A 143 11.76 -13.90 -17.20
CA ALA A 143 12.74 -12.88 -17.54
C ALA A 143 13.66 -12.53 -16.35
N LEU A 144 13.13 -12.41 -15.13
CA LEU A 144 13.95 -12.20 -13.93
C LEU A 144 14.89 -13.37 -13.67
N VAL A 145 14.42 -14.62 -13.84
CA VAL A 145 15.26 -15.83 -13.69
C VAL A 145 16.39 -15.83 -14.73
N ASN A 146 16.08 -15.57 -15.99
CA ASN A 146 17.08 -15.52 -17.07
C ASN A 146 18.16 -14.46 -16.84
N LEU A 147 17.78 -13.35 -16.20
CA LEU A 147 18.68 -12.24 -15.86
C LEU A 147 19.38 -12.40 -14.50
N GLY A 148 19.07 -13.45 -13.74
CA GLY A 148 19.63 -13.69 -12.39
C GLY A 148 19.11 -12.71 -11.34
N LEU A 149 17.91 -12.13 -11.53
CA LEU A 149 17.30 -11.12 -10.67
C LEU A 149 16.17 -11.67 -9.78
N ASP A 150 15.77 -12.94 -9.97
CA ASP A 150 14.62 -13.56 -9.28
C ASP A 150 14.78 -13.69 -7.76
N LYS A 151 16.01 -13.60 -7.24
CA LYS A 151 16.27 -13.57 -5.80
C LYS A 151 16.17 -12.18 -5.18
N GLN A 152 16.23 -11.15 -6.02
CA GLN A 152 16.20 -9.75 -5.59
C GLN A 152 14.84 -9.10 -5.85
N VAL A 153 14.17 -9.47 -6.94
CA VAL A 153 12.92 -8.87 -7.40
C VAL A 153 11.86 -9.95 -7.53
N THR A 154 10.74 -9.79 -6.83
CA THR A 154 9.58 -10.67 -6.91
C THR A 154 8.57 -10.17 -7.94
N VAL A 155 7.69 -11.07 -8.40
CA VAL A 155 6.56 -10.72 -9.30
C VAL A 155 5.26 -11.01 -8.59
N THR A 156 4.33 -10.06 -8.62
CA THR A 156 3.01 -10.17 -8.01
C THR A 156 1.96 -9.43 -8.85
N THR A 157 0.73 -9.38 -8.36
CA THR A 157 -0.34 -8.51 -8.87
C THR A 157 -1.11 -7.92 -7.70
N ALA A 158 -1.72 -6.75 -7.89
CA ALA A 158 -2.51 -6.11 -6.85
C ALA A 158 -4.01 -6.31 -7.11
N HIS A 159 -4.74 -6.68 -6.06
CA HIS A 159 -6.17 -6.93 -6.12
C HIS A 159 -6.96 -5.91 -5.32
N SER A 160 -8.18 -5.61 -5.75
CA SER A 160 -9.19 -4.91 -4.95
C SER A 160 -9.88 -5.89 -3.98
N LEU A 161 -10.41 -5.40 -2.86
CA LEU A 161 -11.29 -6.20 -2.00
C LEU A 161 -12.56 -6.71 -2.71
N ALA A 162 -12.91 -6.18 -3.89
CA ALA A 162 -14.01 -6.67 -4.71
C ALA A 162 -13.84 -8.10 -5.23
N ILE A 163 -12.67 -8.71 -5.06
CA ILE A 163 -12.46 -10.15 -5.31
C ILE A 163 -13.09 -11.04 -4.23
N LEU A 164 -13.49 -10.46 -3.09
CA LEU A 164 -14.18 -11.19 -2.03
C LEU A 164 -15.70 -11.16 -2.25
N GLU A 165 -16.33 -12.32 -2.17
CA GLU A 165 -17.78 -12.46 -2.07
C GLU A 165 -18.25 -12.08 -0.67
N THR A 166 -17.52 -12.55 0.34
CA THR A 166 -17.79 -12.27 1.76
C THR A 166 -16.54 -11.74 2.44
N SER A 167 -16.70 -10.64 3.18
CA SER A 167 -15.64 -10.03 3.97
C SER A 167 -16.02 -9.82 5.45
N TYR A 168 -17.23 -10.17 5.82
CA TYR A 168 -17.74 -10.03 7.18
C TYR A 168 -18.67 -11.19 7.57
N PRO A 169 -18.52 -11.77 8.80
CA PRO A 169 -17.41 -11.51 9.73
C PRO A 169 -16.05 -11.93 9.12
N PRO A 170 -14.91 -11.46 9.62
CA PRO A 170 -13.60 -11.76 9.03
C PRO A 170 -13.31 -13.24 8.84
N SER A 171 -13.76 -14.10 9.77
CA SER A 171 -13.60 -15.56 9.67
C SER A 171 -14.40 -16.19 8.53
N ALA A 172 -15.43 -15.53 8.03
CA ALA A 172 -16.23 -15.98 6.88
C ALA A 172 -15.68 -15.47 5.53
N GLY A 173 -14.53 -14.79 5.53
CA GLY A 173 -13.91 -14.27 4.32
C GLY A 173 -13.77 -15.33 3.23
N ALA A 174 -14.34 -15.07 2.05
CA ALA A 174 -14.34 -15.97 0.91
C ALA A 174 -14.17 -15.19 -0.40
N PHE A 175 -13.45 -15.78 -1.35
CA PHE A 175 -13.35 -15.23 -2.70
C PHE A 175 -14.64 -15.46 -3.47
N ARG A 176 -14.89 -14.61 -4.45
CA ARG A 176 -15.98 -14.77 -5.41
C ARG A 176 -15.82 -16.09 -6.16
N GLU A 177 -16.93 -16.83 -6.30
CA GLU A 177 -16.93 -18.15 -6.93
C GLU A 177 -16.45 -18.10 -8.39
N ASP A 178 -16.85 -17.07 -9.13
CA ASP A 178 -16.44 -16.85 -10.53
C ASP A 178 -14.93 -16.56 -10.71
N LEU A 179 -14.20 -16.24 -9.65
CA LEU A 179 -12.77 -15.95 -9.69
C LEU A 179 -11.88 -17.08 -9.14
N ILE A 180 -12.47 -18.15 -8.58
CA ILE A 180 -11.71 -19.18 -7.85
C ILE A 180 -10.65 -19.85 -8.74
N ASP A 181 -10.99 -20.19 -9.98
CA ASP A 181 -10.07 -20.87 -10.90
C ASP A 181 -8.85 -19.98 -11.20
N CYS A 182 -9.07 -18.75 -11.65
CA CYS A 182 -8.00 -17.80 -11.95
C CYS A 182 -7.17 -17.45 -10.70
N LEU A 183 -7.84 -17.25 -9.55
CA LEU A 183 -7.15 -16.99 -8.29
C LEU A 183 -6.32 -18.18 -7.83
N SER A 184 -6.81 -19.41 -7.94
CA SER A 184 -6.08 -20.62 -7.52
C SER A 184 -4.78 -20.78 -8.30
N GLU A 185 -4.79 -20.52 -9.60
CA GLU A 185 -3.60 -20.56 -10.43
C GLU A 185 -2.59 -19.45 -10.05
N THR A 186 -3.09 -18.23 -9.84
CA THR A 186 -2.27 -17.09 -9.40
C THR A 186 -1.70 -17.33 -7.99
N LEU A 187 -2.48 -17.87 -7.06
CA LEU A 187 -2.02 -18.21 -5.71
C LEU A 187 -0.97 -19.32 -5.72
N SER A 188 -1.12 -20.30 -6.63
CA SER A 188 -0.08 -21.32 -6.84
C SER A 188 1.22 -20.71 -7.34
N PHE A 189 1.15 -19.71 -8.23
CA PHE A 189 2.32 -18.96 -8.67
C PHE A 189 2.99 -18.23 -7.49
N HIS A 190 2.23 -17.47 -6.69
CA HIS A 190 2.75 -16.80 -5.50
C HIS A 190 3.44 -17.76 -4.53
N GLN A 191 2.82 -18.92 -4.28
CA GLN A 191 3.39 -19.93 -3.39
C GLN A 191 4.72 -20.50 -3.93
N LYS A 192 4.83 -20.73 -5.23
CA LYS A 192 6.03 -21.26 -5.89
C LYS A 192 7.17 -20.25 -5.92
N THR A 193 6.86 -18.97 -6.15
CA THR A 193 7.86 -17.90 -6.30
C THR A 193 8.19 -17.20 -4.99
N GLY A 194 7.41 -17.43 -3.93
CA GLY A 194 7.55 -16.74 -2.65
C GLY A 194 7.12 -15.27 -2.70
N SER A 195 6.37 -14.87 -3.73
CA SER A 195 5.90 -13.49 -3.85
C SER A 195 4.68 -13.21 -2.95
N PRO A 196 4.50 -11.98 -2.42
CA PRO A 196 3.38 -11.64 -1.57
C PRO A 196 2.09 -11.51 -2.38
N PHE A 197 0.95 -11.68 -1.69
CA PHE A 197 -0.37 -11.32 -2.18
C PHE A 197 -0.63 -9.84 -1.87
N LEU A 198 -0.85 -9.02 -2.89
CA LEU A 198 -1.13 -7.59 -2.69
C LEU A 198 -2.64 -7.35 -2.71
N ILE A 199 -3.11 -6.56 -1.75
CA ILE A 199 -4.51 -6.16 -1.63
C ILE A 199 -4.65 -4.65 -1.41
N ASN A 200 -5.54 -4.03 -2.15
CA ASN A 200 -5.98 -2.66 -1.96
C ASN A 200 -7.20 -2.68 -1.03
N ALA A 201 -7.05 -2.15 0.19
CA ALA A 201 -8.05 -2.24 1.23
C ALA A 201 -8.42 -0.85 1.76
N TYR A 202 -9.66 -0.42 1.50
CA TYR A 202 -10.14 0.92 1.84
C TYR A 202 -11.35 0.87 2.79
N PRO A 203 -11.16 1.04 4.10
CA PRO A 203 -12.27 1.27 5.04
C PRO A 203 -13.19 2.43 4.64
N TYR A 204 -12.66 3.40 3.90
CA TYR A 204 -13.42 4.52 3.35
C TYR A 204 -14.63 4.09 2.53
N PHE A 205 -14.46 3.13 1.62
CA PHE A 205 -15.57 2.71 0.75
C PHE A 205 -16.67 1.99 1.53
N ALA A 206 -16.33 1.24 2.58
CA ALA A 206 -17.32 0.64 3.46
C ALA A 206 -18.13 1.71 4.20
N TYR A 207 -17.47 2.77 4.70
CA TYR A 207 -18.14 3.89 5.33
C TYR A 207 -18.99 4.69 4.34
N LYS A 208 -18.41 5.07 3.18
CA LYS A 208 -19.14 5.77 2.11
C LYS A 208 -20.41 5.04 1.69
N GLY A 209 -20.31 3.70 1.53
CA GLY A 209 -21.46 2.88 1.11
C GLY A 209 -22.57 2.78 2.16
N ASN A 210 -22.25 2.85 3.45
CA ASN A 210 -23.24 2.76 4.52
C ASN A 210 -22.88 3.57 5.78
N PRO A 211 -22.87 4.91 5.70
CA PRO A 211 -22.42 5.77 6.80
C PRO A 211 -23.35 5.75 8.02
N LYS A 212 -24.56 5.17 7.89
CA LYS A 212 -25.51 5.02 9.01
C LYS A 212 -25.23 3.77 9.86
N GLN A 213 -24.61 2.75 9.29
CA GLN A 213 -24.37 1.45 9.96
C GLN A 213 -22.89 1.26 10.28
N VAL A 214 -21.99 1.81 9.48
CA VAL A 214 -20.55 1.72 9.70
C VAL A 214 -20.12 2.86 10.63
N SER A 215 -19.54 2.53 11.77
CA SER A 215 -19.03 3.52 12.72
C SER A 215 -17.83 4.27 12.15
N LEU A 216 -17.88 5.60 12.17
CA LEU A 216 -16.77 6.45 11.74
C LEU A 216 -15.53 6.22 12.63
N ASP A 217 -15.69 6.03 13.94
CA ASP A 217 -14.58 5.78 14.86
C ASP A 217 -13.89 4.45 14.53
N PHE A 218 -14.65 3.42 14.15
CA PHE A 218 -14.12 2.10 13.77
C PHE A 218 -13.29 2.16 12.48
N VAL A 219 -13.69 2.95 11.50
CA VAL A 219 -12.92 3.10 10.25
C VAL A 219 -11.74 4.07 10.39
N LEU A 220 -11.78 5.02 11.33
CA LEU A 220 -10.73 6.02 11.55
C LEU A 220 -9.73 5.63 12.65
N PHE A 221 -9.75 4.39 13.13
CA PHE A 221 -8.89 3.91 14.22
C PHE A 221 -9.04 4.73 15.51
N GLN A 222 -10.22 5.29 15.76
CA GLN A 222 -10.54 6.02 16.99
C GLN A 222 -11.02 5.03 18.08
N PRO A 223 -10.96 5.40 19.37
CA PRO A 223 -11.49 4.57 20.44
C PRO A 223 -12.96 4.23 20.18
N ASN A 224 -13.28 2.94 20.16
CA ASN A 224 -14.62 2.41 19.96
C ASN A 224 -14.76 1.03 20.64
N GLN A 225 -15.97 0.48 20.67
CA GLN A 225 -16.20 -0.84 21.27
C GLN A 225 -15.65 -2.02 20.43
N GLY A 226 -15.36 -1.77 19.16
CA GLY A 226 -14.95 -2.82 18.23
C GLY A 226 -16.05 -3.81 17.89
N VAL A 227 -15.63 -4.88 17.24
CA VAL A 227 -16.51 -5.99 16.82
C VAL A 227 -15.85 -7.30 17.21
N ILE A 228 -16.63 -8.23 17.77
CA ILE A 228 -16.19 -9.60 18.07
C ILE A 228 -16.67 -10.52 16.95
N ASP A 229 -15.76 -11.21 16.31
CA ASP A 229 -16.06 -12.31 15.42
C ASP A 229 -16.45 -13.53 16.24
N GLN A 230 -17.74 -13.90 16.19
CA GLN A 230 -18.32 -14.93 17.06
C GLN A 230 -17.76 -16.34 16.77
N ALA A 231 -17.26 -16.60 15.57
CA ALA A 231 -16.71 -17.91 15.21
C ALA A 231 -15.30 -18.13 15.76
N THR A 232 -14.51 -17.05 15.89
CA THR A 232 -13.11 -17.11 16.33
C THR A 232 -12.88 -16.49 17.70
N ASN A 233 -13.87 -15.76 18.22
CA ASN A 233 -13.75 -14.91 19.41
C ASN A 233 -12.64 -13.83 19.31
N LEU A 234 -12.24 -13.49 18.08
CA LEU A 234 -11.29 -12.39 17.85
C LEU A 234 -12.00 -11.04 17.92
N HIS A 235 -11.35 -10.10 18.58
CA HIS A 235 -11.84 -8.73 18.71
C HIS A 235 -11.13 -7.80 17.72
N TYR A 236 -11.90 -7.07 16.94
CA TYR A 236 -11.43 -6.09 15.97
C TYR A 236 -11.80 -4.68 16.44
N ASP A 237 -10.82 -3.84 16.69
CA ASP A 237 -10.97 -2.44 17.07
C ASP A 237 -10.94 -1.47 15.89
N ASN A 238 -10.65 -1.98 14.69
CA ASN A 238 -10.67 -1.21 13.45
C ASN A 238 -11.02 -2.07 12.22
N MET A 239 -11.58 -1.39 11.21
CA MET A 239 -12.04 -2.06 10.01
C MET A 239 -10.91 -2.57 9.11
N LEU A 240 -9.76 -1.90 9.07
CA LEU A 240 -8.64 -2.34 8.23
C LEU A 240 -8.15 -3.73 8.65
N TYR A 241 -8.03 -3.99 9.94
CA TYR A 241 -7.69 -5.31 10.45
C TYR A 241 -8.74 -6.36 10.08
N ALA A 242 -10.01 -6.01 10.18
CA ALA A 242 -11.10 -6.91 9.78
C ALA A 242 -11.03 -7.25 8.29
N GLN A 243 -10.78 -6.28 7.42
CA GLN A 243 -10.61 -6.48 5.98
C GLN A 243 -9.39 -7.36 5.66
N ILE A 244 -8.24 -7.14 6.32
CA ILE A 244 -7.03 -7.96 6.12
C ILE A 244 -7.28 -9.41 6.55
N ASP A 245 -7.93 -9.62 7.69
CA ASP A 245 -8.18 -10.96 8.21
C ASP A 245 -9.24 -11.71 7.40
N ALA A 246 -10.19 -11.01 6.76
CA ALA A 246 -11.08 -11.60 5.78
C ALA A 246 -10.31 -12.13 4.55
N VAL A 247 -9.29 -11.39 4.07
CA VAL A 247 -8.40 -11.87 3.01
C VAL A 247 -7.61 -13.10 3.46
N TYR A 248 -7.07 -13.12 4.67
CA TYR A 248 -6.38 -14.30 5.22
C TYR A 248 -7.32 -15.51 5.34
N SER A 249 -8.58 -15.29 5.72
CA SER A 249 -9.59 -16.36 5.79
C SER A 249 -9.89 -16.90 4.39
N ALA A 250 -10.08 -16.04 3.40
CA ALA A 250 -10.29 -16.44 2.01
C ALA A 250 -9.09 -17.21 1.43
N LEU A 251 -7.87 -16.77 1.68
CA LEU A 251 -6.66 -17.50 1.30
C LEU A 251 -6.57 -18.86 2.00
N ALA A 252 -6.95 -18.92 3.27
CA ALA A 252 -6.94 -20.16 4.06
C ALA A 252 -7.94 -21.18 3.54
N SER A 253 -9.13 -20.76 3.07
CA SER A 253 -10.16 -21.64 2.50
C SER A 253 -9.68 -22.35 1.23
N LEU A 254 -8.81 -21.70 0.44
CA LEU A 254 -8.18 -22.28 -0.75
C LEU A 254 -6.84 -23.02 -0.43
N GLY A 255 -6.44 -23.12 0.83
CA GLY A 255 -5.25 -23.86 1.24
C GLY A 255 -3.95 -22.99 1.32
N TYR A 256 -4.01 -21.70 1.06
CA TYR A 256 -2.85 -20.80 1.00
C TYR A 256 -2.60 -20.04 2.32
N LYS A 257 -2.69 -20.71 3.45
CA LYS A 257 -2.56 -20.14 4.81
C LYS A 257 -1.24 -19.39 5.08
N LYS A 258 -0.18 -19.69 4.32
CA LYS A 258 1.17 -19.16 4.57
C LYS A 258 1.53 -17.97 3.70
N LEU A 259 0.71 -17.59 2.73
CA LEU A 259 1.00 -16.44 1.90
C LEU A 259 1.03 -15.16 2.74
N ALA A 260 2.06 -14.35 2.51
CA ALA A 260 2.14 -13.02 3.08
C ALA A 260 1.16 -12.10 2.34
N VAL A 261 0.35 -11.35 3.09
CA VAL A 261 -0.54 -10.33 2.55
C VAL A 261 0.07 -8.96 2.80
N HIS A 262 0.27 -8.19 1.73
CA HIS A 262 0.69 -6.79 1.81
C HIS A 262 -0.47 -5.90 1.39
N ILE A 263 -0.68 -4.84 2.14
CA ILE A 263 -1.70 -3.83 1.83
C ILE A 263 -1.07 -2.83 0.88
N SER A 264 -1.27 -3.06 -0.42
CA SER A 264 -0.64 -2.27 -1.47
C SER A 264 -1.24 -0.89 -1.65
N GLU A 265 -2.45 -0.67 -1.13
CA GLU A 265 -3.10 0.63 -1.04
C GLU A 265 -4.08 0.67 0.11
N THR A 266 -4.04 1.76 0.87
CA THR A 266 -5.08 2.17 1.80
C THR A 266 -4.97 3.66 2.07
N GLY A 267 -6.09 4.35 2.22
CA GLY A 267 -6.10 5.79 2.41
C GLY A 267 -7.49 6.33 2.66
N TRP A 268 -7.58 7.66 2.83
CA TRP A 268 -8.83 8.37 3.05
C TRP A 268 -8.81 9.71 2.32
N PRO A 269 -9.83 10.03 1.50
CA PRO A 269 -9.84 11.27 0.73
C PRO A 269 -10.15 12.49 1.61
N SER A 270 -9.47 13.60 1.30
CA SER A 270 -9.66 14.88 2.00
C SER A 270 -10.80 15.73 1.44
N LYS A 271 -11.33 15.36 0.28
CA LYS A 271 -12.45 16.03 -0.40
C LYS A 271 -13.18 15.02 -1.26
N GLY A 272 -14.48 15.19 -1.42
CA GLY A 272 -15.34 14.36 -2.27
C GLY A 272 -16.52 15.15 -2.81
N ASP A 273 -17.36 14.50 -3.60
CA ASP A 273 -18.65 15.00 -4.06
C ASP A 273 -19.68 14.90 -2.90
N GLU A 274 -20.89 15.43 -3.10
CA GLU A 274 -21.94 15.49 -2.06
C GLU A 274 -22.35 14.09 -1.54
N ASP A 275 -22.31 13.08 -2.40
CA ASP A 275 -22.61 11.68 -2.07
C ASP A 275 -21.40 10.90 -1.51
N GLU A 276 -20.24 11.51 -1.45
CA GLU A 276 -19.01 10.90 -0.93
C GLU A 276 -18.86 11.15 0.57
N ALA A 277 -19.73 10.51 1.35
CA ALA A 277 -19.76 10.64 2.80
C ALA A 277 -18.38 10.41 3.44
N GLY A 278 -18.02 11.29 4.36
CA GLY A 278 -16.78 11.19 5.13
C GLY A 278 -15.52 11.71 4.45
N ALA A 279 -15.55 12.09 3.17
CA ALA A 279 -14.41 12.66 2.45
C ALA A 279 -14.12 14.10 2.91
N THR A 280 -13.43 14.23 4.03
CA THR A 280 -13.10 15.53 4.65
C THR A 280 -11.62 15.57 5.09
N PRO A 281 -11.00 16.77 5.15
CA PRO A 281 -9.61 16.91 5.62
C PRO A 281 -9.40 16.37 7.04
N ASP A 282 -10.37 16.54 7.92
CA ASP A 282 -10.27 16.07 9.31
C ASP A 282 -10.28 14.54 9.40
N ASN A 283 -11.13 13.88 8.62
CA ASN A 283 -11.17 12.41 8.58
C ASN A 283 -9.92 11.84 7.90
N ALA A 284 -9.46 12.45 6.81
CA ALA A 284 -8.22 12.07 6.13
C ALA A 284 -7.01 12.19 7.08
N LYS A 285 -6.92 13.30 7.82
CA LYS A 285 -5.90 13.50 8.85
C LYS A 285 -5.96 12.43 9.93
N LYS A 286 -7.16 12.11 10.45
CA LYS A 286 -7.35 11.08 11.49
C LYS A 286 -6.95 9.71 10.96
N TYR A 287 -7.46 9.32 9.79
CA TYR A 287 -7.17 8.03 9.17
C TYR A 287 -5.67 7.84 8.98
N ASN A 288 -5.04 8.70 8.20
CA ASN A 288 -3.63 8.56 7.84
C ASN A 288 -2.70 8.74 9.03
N GLY A 289 -2.99 9.67 9.95
CA GLY A 289 -2.22 9.87 11.17
C GLY A 289 -2.30 8.68 12.13
N ASN A 290 -3.48 8.07 12.29
CA ASN A 290 -3.65 6.89 13.14
C ASN A 290 -3.09 5.63 12.48
N LEU A 291 -3.21 5.49 11.16
CA LEU A 291 -2.58 4.41 10.40
C LEU A 291 -1.06 4.40 10.58
N ILE A 292 -0.40 5.54 10.45
CA ILE A 292 1.04 5.67 10.65
C ILE A 292 1.43 5.28 12.08
N LYS A 293 0.65 5.71 13.09
CA LYS A 293 0.85 5.29 14.48
C LYS A 293 0.63 3.78 14.68
N LEU A 294 -0.34 3.19 13.96
CA LEU A 294 -0.59 1.76 14.00
C LEU A 294 0.60 0.98 13.46
N MET A 295 1.13 1.39 12.30
CA MET A 295 2.30 0.77 11.68
C MET A 295 3.55 0.85 12.59
N SER A 296 3.69 1.91 13.37
CA SER A 296 4.82 2.06 14.30
C SER A 296 4.81 1.05 15.45
N LYS A 297 3.64 0.47 15.79
CA LYS A 297 3.52 -0.53 16.87
C LYS A 297 4.07 -1.91 16.48
N LYS A 298 4.30 -2.18 15.20
CA LYS A 298 4.76 -3.47 14.66
C LYS A 298 3.94 -4.67 15.14
N THR A 299 2.65 -4.46 15.32
CA THR A 299 1.69 -5.51 15.67
C THR A 299 0.92 -5.88 14.42
N GLY A 300 0.69 -7.18 14.22
CA GLY A 300 -0.16 -7.67 13.16
C GLY A 300 -1.65 -7.48 13.46
N THR A 301 -2.48 -8.20 12.70
CA THR A 301 -3.93 -8.24 12.89
C THR A 301 -4.31 -9.20 14.04
N PRO A 302 -5.56 -9.17 14.52
CA PRO A 302 -6.03 -10.14 15.52
C PRO A 302 -5.82 -11.61 15.12
N LEU A 303 -6.00 -11.98 13.85
CA LEU A 303 -5.74 -13.33 13.35
C LEU A 303 -4.24 -13.62 13.20
N ARG A 304 -3.43 -12.60 12.95
CA ARG A 304 -1.98 -12.70 12.69
C ARG A 304 -1.18 -11.72 13.57
N PRO A 305 -1.21 -11.85 14.89
CA PRO A 305 -0.67 -10.81 15.80
C PRO A 305 0.84 -10.61 15.70
N ASN A 306 1.57 -11.61 15.19
CA ASN A 306 3.03 -11.56 15.05
C ASN A 306 3.49 -11.30 13.61
N SER A 307 2.59 -10.97 12.69
CA SER A 307 2.94 -10.66 11.30
C SER A 307 3.25 -9.18 11.15
N ASP A 308 4.35 -8.85 10.49
CA ASP A 308 4.59 -7.47 10.07
C ASP A 308 3.57 -7.05 9.01
N LEU A 309 2.95 -5.90 9.24
CA LEU A 309 2.05 -5.29 8.27
C LEU A 309 2.87 -4.46 7.28
N ASN A 310 2.95 -4.92 6.04
CA ASN A 310 3.47 -4.12 4.94
C ASN A 310 2.33 -3.30 4.35
N ILE A 311 2.30 -2.00 4.63
CA ILE A 311 1.20 -1.11 4.21
C ILE A 311 1.78 0.05 3.39
N TYR A 312 1.11 0.35 2.28
CA TYR A 312 1.36 1.50 1.43
C TYR A 312 0.18 2.48 1.54
N VAL A 313 0.47 3.67 2.05
CA VAL A 313 -0.52 4.75 2.19
C VAL A 313 -0.83 5.33 0.81
N PHE A 314 -2.08 5.40 0.45
CA PHE A 314 -2.55 6.05 -0.77
C PHE A 314 -3.09 7.45 -0.44
N ALA A 315 -2.48 8.54 -0.90
CA ALA A 315 -1.34 8.60 -1.79
C ALA A 315 -0.43 9.77 -1.43
N LEU A 316 0.74 9.88 -2.10
CA LEU A 316 1.68 10.97 -1.85
C LEU A 316 1.10 12.33 -2.23
N PHE A 317 0.53 12.45 -3.43
CA PHE A 317 -0.02 13.68 -3.97
C PHE A 317 -1.51 13.61 -4.29
N ASN A 318 -2.16 14.76 -4.26
CA ASN A 318 -3.40 14.97 -4.99
C ASN A 318 -3.11 14.97 -6.49
N GLU A 319 -3.94 14.25 -7.28
CA GLU A 319 -3.73 14.03 -8.71
C GLU A 319 -4.87 14.64 -9.52
N ASN A 320 -4.64 15.83 -10.09
CA ASN A 320 -5.70 16.65 -10.71
C ASN A 320 -6.31 16.08 -12.00
N MET A 321 -5.64 15.10 -12.64
CA MET A 321 -6.12 14.48 -13.89
C MET A 321 -6.74 13.09 -13.68
N LYS A 322 -6.81 12.61 -12.43
CA LYS A 322 -7.41 11.31 -12.14
C LYS A 322 -8.89 11.32 -12.51
N PRO A 323 -9.38 10.32 -13.29
CA PRO A 323 -10.80 10.21 -13.64
C PRO A 323 -11.63 9.78 -12.41
N GLY A 324 -12.95 9.81 -12.58
CA GLY A 324 -13.87 9.38 -11.53
C GLY A 324 -14.34 10.51 -10.60
N PRO A 325 -14.92 10.17 -9.44
CA PRO A 325 -15.47 11.13 -8.49
C PRO A 325 -14.40 12.05 -7.89
N THR A 326 -14.80 13.11 -7.24
CA THR A 326 -13.88 14.12 -6.68
C THR A 326 -12.90 13.52 -5.68
N SER A 327 -13.29 12.50 -4.92
CA SER A 327 -12.42 11.84 -3.96
C SER A 327 -11.14 11.27 -4.61
N GLU A 328 -11.23 10.76 -5.85
CA GLU A 328 -10.08 10.16 -6.56
C GLU A 328 -8.91 11.14 -6.76
N ARG A 329 -9.20 12.42 -6.85
CA ARG A 329 -8.20 13.49 -7.00
C ARG A 329 -7.66 14.02 -5.68
N ASN A 330 -8.16 13.52 -4.53
CA ASN A 330 -7.94 14.14 -3.22
C ASN A 330 -7.48 13.17 -2.11
N TYR A 331 -6.76 12.12 -2.46
CA TYR A 331 -6.16 11.19 -1.48
C TYR A 331 -4.77 11.62 -1.00
N GLY A 332 -4.17 12.65 -1.60
CA GLY A 332 -2.79 13.06 -1.34
C GLY A 332 -2.55 13.49 0.10
N LEU A 333 -1.37 13.12 0.62
CA LEU A 333 -0.81 13.73 1.82
C LEU A 333 -0.30 15.15 1.52
N PHE A 334 0.17 15.36 0.30
CA PHE A 334 0.65 16.65 -0.21
C PHE A 334 -0.17 17.13 -1.40
N LYS A 335 -0.22 18.44 -1.55
CA LYS A 335 -0.61 19.08 -2.79
C LYS A 335 0.57 19.04 -3.77
N PRO A 336 0.32 19.25 -5.08
CA PRO A 336 1.38 19.27 -6.09
C PRO A 336 2.50 20.29 -5.83
N ASP A 337 2.23 21.36 -5.08
CA ASP A 337 3.21 22.37 -4.67
C ASP A 337 4.11 21.93 -3.49
N GLY A 338 3.97 20.68 -3.04
CA GLY A 338 4.72 20.12 -1.92
C GLY A 338 4.19 20.52 -0.54
N THR A 339 3.12 21.34 -0.45
CA THR A 339 2.50 21.68 0.84
C THR A 339 1.60 20.57 1.34
N PRO A 340 1.60 20.25 2.66
CA PRO A 340 0.67 19.27 3.21
C PRO A 340 -0.80 19.65 2.96
N VAL A 341 -1.65 18.68 2.60
CA VAL A 341 -3.09 18.88 2.47
C VAL A 341 -3.72 19.17 3.83
N TYR A 342 -3.19 18.54 4.87
CA TYR A 342 -3.54 18.73 6.29
C TYR A 342 -2.32 18.45 7.16
N PRO A 343 -2.26 18.93 8.42
CA PRO A 343 -1.15 18.64 9.32
C PRO A 343 -1.06 17.12 9.57
N LEU A 344 0.03 16.49 9.13
CA LEU A 344 0.19 15.03 9.20
C LEU A 344 0.46 14.53 10.63
N GLY A 345 0.84 15.44 11.57
CA GLY A 345 1.16 15.06 12.94
C GLY A 345 2.43 14.20 13.06
N ILE A 346 3.21 14.10 12.00
CA ILE A 346 4.52 13.45 11.98
C ILE A 346 5.51 14.55 12.36
N SER A 347 6.12 14.45 13.55
CA SER A 347 7.18 15.38 13.95
C SER A 347 8.46 14.96 13.24
N THR A 348 9.02 15.83 12.43
CA THR A 348 10.35 15.63 11.81
C THR A 348 11.47 15.48 12.85
N ASN A 349 11.21 15.85 14.11
CA ASN A 349 12.15 15.68 15.21
C ASN A 349 12.30 14.23 15.70
N ASP A 350 11.38 13.34 15.35
CA ASP A 350 11.47 11.92 15.68
C ASP A 350 12.31 11.14 14.66
N VAL A 351 12.68 11.76 13.52
CA VAL A 351 13.35 11.10 12.38
C VAL A 351 14.81 11.52 12.22
N VAL A 352 15.22 12.69 12.73
CA VAL A 352 16.60 13.18 12.55
C VAL A 352 17.18 13.65 13.87
N GLY A 353 18.07 12.85 14.44
CA GLY A 353 19.01 13.32 15.45
C GLY A 353 19.83 14.47 14.89
N SER A 354 19.53 15.66 15.38
CA SER A 354 20.27 16.91 15.40
C SER A 354 21.62 16.97 14.68
N ASN A 355 21.70 17.84 13.67
CA ASN A 355 22.74 18.89 13.57
C ASN A 355 22.40 19.80 12.39
N THR A 356 21.87 20.99 12.68
CA THR A 356 21.95 22.14 11.75
C THR A 356 22.03 23.45 12.53
N THR A 357 23.14 24.10 12.37
CA THR A 357 23.37 25.53 12.61
C THR A 357 22.61 26.37 11.59
N ALA A 358 22.04 27.45 12.08
CA ALA A 358 21.27 28.43 11.34
C ALA A 358 22.09 29.22 10.31
N GLY A 359 21.41 29.69 9.24
CA GLY A 359 21.93 30.86 8.48
C GLY A 359 21.28 31.06 7.11
N GLY A 360 20.47 32.12 6.97
CA GLY A 360 20.51 32.98 5.79
C GLY A 360 19.43 32.83 4.70
N SER A 361 18.41 33.68 4.81
CA SER A 361 17.56 34.17 3.70
C SER A 361 18.41 34.82 2.59
N ILE A 362 18.03 34.62 1.30
CA ILE A 362 17.93 35.65 0.25
C ILE A 362 17.18 35.05 -0.96
N GLY A 363 16.13 35.76 -1.41
CA GLY A 363 15.40 35.43 -2.63
C GLY A 363 16.16 35.86 -3.90
N ASN A 364 15.81 35.22 -5.02
CA ASN A 364 15.67 35.88 -6.32
C ASN A 364 15.00 34.99 -7.35
N ALA A 365 14.04 35.57 -8.03
CA ALA A 365 13.33 35.03 -9.19
C ALA A 365 14.28 34.85 -10.38
N VAL A 366 14.20 33.70 -11.07
CA VAL A 366 14.72 33.55 -12.43
C VAL A 366 13.76 32.67 -13.27
N THR A 367 13.49 33.19 -14.42
CA THR A 367 12.70 32.81 -15.56
C THR A 367 12.87 31.37 -16.04
N GLN A 368 11.73 30.78 -16.45
CA GLN A 368 11.57 29.49 -17.15
C GLN A 368 12.36 29.40 -18.47
N PRO A 369 12.79 28.17 -18.80
CA PRO A 369 12.82 27.73 -20.18
C PRO A 369 11.86 26.54 -20.37
N SER A 370 11.11 26.61 -21.46
CA SER A 370 10.18 25.63 -21.99
C SER A 370 10.83 24.28 -22.22
N SER A 371 10.25 23.20 -21.65
CA SER A 371 10.61 21.83 -21.88
C SER A 371 9.81 21.21 -23.02
N PRO A 372 10.34 20.23 -23.75
CA PRO A 372 9.64 19.59 -24.84
C PRO A 372 8.56 18.64 -24.33
N THR A 373 7.41 18.70 -24.97
CA THR A 373 6.27 17.80 -24.83
C THR A 373 6.68 16.34 -25.05
N SER A 374 6.75 15.57 -23.99
CA SER A 374 6.67 14.12 -24.06
C SER A 374 5.20 13.74 -24.10
N SER A 375 4.78 13.09 -25.16
CA SER A 375 3.45 12.52 -25.30
C SER A 375 3.30 11.36 -24.30
N SER A 376 2.72 11.63 -23.14
CA SER A 376 2.23 10.60 -22.22
C SER A 376 0.95 10.03 -22.81
N THR A 377 1.04 8.84 -23.37
CA THR A 377 -0.13 7.99 -23.61
C THR A 377 -0.75 7.65 -22.27
N GLY A 378 -1.97 8.17 -22.05
CA GLY A 378 -2.61 8.17 -20.76
C GLY A 378 -2.87 6.78 -20.19
N TYR A 379 -2.39 6.58 -18.98
CA TYR A 379 -2.71 5.45 -18.14
C TYR A 379 -4.11 5.63 -17.56
N LEU A 380 -5.05 4.83 -18.02
CA LEU A 380 -6.35 4.69 -17.39
C LEU A 380 -6.28 3.55 -16.37
N SER A 381 -5.61 3.75 -15.24
CA SER A 381 -5.84 2.91 -14.08
C SER A 381 -7.03 3.49 -13.33
N ILE A 382 -8.21 2.99 -13.62
CA ILE A 382 -9.43 3.36 -12.89
C ILE A 382 -9.44 2.52 -11.61
N SER A 383 -8.98 3.08 -10.51
CA SER A 383 -9.23 2.52 -9.17
C SER A 383 -10.65 2.87 -8.71
N SER A 384 -11.61 2.83 -9.62
CA SER A 384 -13.02 3.04 -9.32
C SER A 384 -13.74 1.70 -9.26
N ALA A 385 -13.55 0.96 -8.17
CA ALA A 385 -14.51 -0.05 -7.73
C ALA A 385 -15.84 0.63 -7.29
N THR A 386 -16.37 1.57 -8.09
CA THR A 386 -17.44 2.46 -7.64
C THR A 386 -18.83 1.89 -7.89
N GLU A 387 -19.01 0.71 -8.47
CA GLU A 387 -20.36 0.29 -8.83
C GLU A 387 -20.87 -1.05 -8.29
N ARG A 388 -20.15 -1.82 -7.48
CA ARG A 388 -20.70 -3.08 -6.93
C ARG A 388 -20.28 -3.39 -5.49
N TYR A 389 -20.17 -2.41 -4.61
CA TYR A 389 -20.30 -2.70 -3.19
C TYR A 389 -21.77 -2.69 -2.80
N GLN A 390 -22.54 -3.67 -3.25
CA GLN A 390 -23.66 -4.12 -2.44
C GLN A 390 -23.02 -4.87 -1.25
N PHE A 391 -22.69 -4.09 -0.24
CA PHE A 391 -22.50 -4.62 1.10
C PHE A 391 -23.84 -5.25 1.46
N ILE A 392 -23.97 -6.55 1.31
CA ILE A 392 -25.02 -7.32 1.99
C ILE A 392 -24.62 -7.29 3.45
N GLY A 393 -24.85 -6.14 4.07
CA GLY A 393 -24.77 -5.93 5.50
C GLY A 393 -25.91 -6.69 6.15
N HIS A 394 -25.76 -7.99 6.31
CA HIS A 394 -26.44 -8.68 7.38
C HIS A 394 -25.76 -8.24 8.67
N VAL A 395 -26.07 -7.02 9.11
CA VAL A 395 -25.92 -6.66 10.51
C VAL A 395 -26.86 -7.58 11.25
N LEU A 396 -26.30 -8.56 11.95
CA LEU A 396 -27.02 -9.34 12.96
C LEU A 396 -27.60 -8.35 13.96
N LEU A 397 -28.89 -8.06 13.84
CA LEU A 397 -29.68 -7.67 14.97
C LEU A 397 -29.51 -8.77 16.04
N PRO A 398 -29.27 -8.44 17.30
CA PRO A 398 -29.17 -9.46 18.34
C PRO A 398 -30.47 -10.28 18.31
N ALA A 399 -30.33 -11.60 18.34
CA ALA A 399 -31.39 -12.58 18.30
C ALA A 399 -32.21 -12.56 19.61
N SER A 400 -32.87 -11.47 19.91
CA SER A 400 -33.74 -11.28 21.08
C SER A 400 -35.12 -10.74 20.74
N PHE A 401 -35.50 -10.67 19.47
CA PHE A 401 -36.86 -10.26 19.06
C PHE A 401 -37.46 -11.16 17.95
N LEU A 402 -37.36 -12.47 18.12
CA LEU A 402 -38.20 -13.40 17.32
C LEU A 402 -38.69 -14.57 18.15
N LEU A 403 -39.48 -14.27 19.16
CA LEU A 403 -40.32 -15.25 19.85
C LEU A 403 -41.52 -14.50 20.42
N ILE A 404 -42.45 -14.12 19.57
CA ILE A 404 -43.88 -13.89 19.87
C ILE A 404 -44.55 -13.54 18.53
N LYS A 405 -45.04 -14.55 17.79
CA LYS A 405 -46.23 -14.54 16.92
C LYS A 405 -46.37 -15.86 16.19
N THR A 406 -46.69 -16.92 16.91
CA THR A 406 -47.48 -18.00 16.42
C THR A 406 -48.26 -18.56 17.60
N LEU A 407 -49.41 -17.94 17.86
CA LEU A 407 -50.55 -18.50 18.59
C LEU A 407 -51.65 -17.43 18.59
N VAL A 408 -52.44 -17.40 17.54
CA VAL A 408 -53.91 -17.40 17.47
C VAL A 408 -54.28 -17.65 16.01
#